data_fce322a10204f61e3f074db7e7d34d9d
#
_entry.id   fce322a10204f61e3f074db7e7d34d9d
#
_cell.length_a   1.000
_cell.length_b   1.000
_cell.length_c   1.000
_cell.angle_alpha   90.00
_cell.angle_beta   90.00
_cell.angle_gamma   90.00
#
_symmetry.space_group_name_H-M   'P 1'
#
loop_
_entity.id
_entity.type
_entity.pdbx_description
1 polymer ?
#
loop_
_entity_poly.entity_id
_entity_poly.type
_entity_poly.pdbx_seq_one_letter_code
_entity_poly.pdbx_strand_id
1 'polypeptide(L)'
;NLALSIDNSIGVVAEVFFQIDEFYKSGVSLDTTFTISSGTSDIQIDLGGYSLVLPSNVDTQRVNYISRISLPSDQEMTLSLIDSISIAVSMTNMVFSSVTGQINPVTVTIEPVEQTIDALPEELDGFDFESVEMVLDFTSSIDLPVYLDLSITAYNDSNGDSVVKNVSQNIHADPSVQIAGASELINIRPDRIIARGSAEVGNIDSVGTVASEDSLSGVMSVRAPLMFIVDAGAVISPDPAELVKEGESLGIPDDIMDIAIILSIDNQW
;
A
#
# COMPACT_ATOMS: atom_id res chain seq x y z
N ASN A 1 12.36 18.28 15.73
CA ASN A 1 13.19 19.32 16.38
C ASN A 1 14.23 18.68 17.28
N LEU A 2 15.42 19.31 17.38
CA LEU A 2 16.47 19.01 18.33
C LEU A 2 16.40 20.06 19.45
N ALA A 3 16.29 19.62 20.69
CA ALA A 3 16.26 20.49 21.86
C ALA A 3 17.52 20.30 22.68
N LEU A 4 18.12 21.43 23.07
CA LEU A 4 19.27 21.51 23.94
C LEU A 4 18.85 22.24 25.19
N SER A 5 19.03 21.62 26.35
CA SER A 5 18.90 22.29 27.65
C SER A 5 20.28 22.41 28.29
N ILE A 6 20.73 23.63 28.52
CA ILE A 6 22.07 23.94 28.97
C ILE A 6 21.98 24.64 30.30
N ASP A 7 22.65 24.09 31.32
CA ASP A 7 22.76 24.71 32.62
C ASP A 7 24.19 25.23 32.83
N ASN A 8 24.30 26.55 33.00
CA ASN A 8 25.57 27.26 33.18
C ASN A 8 25.65 27.83 34.60
N SER A 9 26.36 27.15 35.48
CA SER A 9 26.57 27.61 36.90
C SER A 9 27.83 28.48 37.10
N ILE A 10 28.63 28.71 36.02
CA ILE A 10 29.87 29.49 36.13
C ILE A 10 29.62 30.99 36.39
N GLY A 11 28.42 31.47 36.09
CA GLY A 11 28.04 32.86 36.36
C GLY A 11 28.49 33.88 35.29
N VAL A 12 29.12 33.44 34.23
CA VAL A 12 29.55 34.29 33.10
C VAL A 12 28.87 33.84 31.79
N VAL A 13 28.78 34.75 30.84
CA VAL A 13 28.31 34.44 29.51
C VAL A 13 29.34 33.54 28.81
N ALA A 14 28.89 32.46 28.20
CA ALA A 14 29.73 31.54 27.45
C ALA A 14 29.21 31.38 26.02
N GLU A 15 30.13 31.12 25.11
CA GLU A 15 29.80 30.72 23.74
C GLU A 15 29.87 29.20 23.61
N VAL A 16 28.82 28.58 23.07
CA VAL A 16 28.75 27.14 22.85
C VAL A 16 28.70 26.88 21.36
N PHE A 17 29.72 26.20 20.85
CA PHE A 17 29.71 25.56 19.55
C PHE A 17 29.10 24.15 19.70
N PHE A 18 28.18 23.80 18.82
CA PHE A 18 27.50 22.52 18.80
C PHE A 18 27.47 21.97 17.38
N GLN A 19 27.81 20.71 17.20
CA GLN A 19 27.90 20.05 15.89
C GLN A 19 27.40 18.62 15.96
N ILE A 20 26.66 18.20 14.92
CA ILE A 20 26.30 16.81 14.67
C ILE A 20 26.67 16.51 13.21
N ASP A 21 27.61 15.59 13.03
CA ASP A 21 28.13 15.26 11.71
C ASP A 21 27.16 14.43 10.87
N GLU A 22 26.24 13.70 11.50
CA GLU A 22 25.29 12.85 10.80
C GLU A 22 24.10 13.62 10.19
N PHE A 23 23.85 14.87 10.59
CA PHE A 23 22.81 15.73 10.01
C PHE A 23 23.39 16.65 8.96
N TYR A 24 22.90 16.55 7.72
CA TYR A 24 23.34 17.34 6.58
C TYR A 24 22.20 18.16 5.98
N LYS A 25 22.52 19.40 5.62
CA LYS A 25 21.67 20.25 4.80
C LYS A 25 22.50 20.90 3.70
N SER A 26 22.15 20.64 2.44
CA SER A 26 22.91 21.16 1.28
C SER A 26 24.40 20.78 1.30
N GLY A 27 24.72 19.57 1.79
CA GLY A 27 26.10 19.07 1.84
C GLY A 27 26.94 19.55 3.00
N VAL A 28 26.36 20.32 3.93
CA VAL A 28 27.03 20.83 5.13
C VAL A 28 26.42 20.15 6.36
N SER A 29 27.29 19.68 7.28
CA SER A 29 26.84 19.12 8.55
C SER A 29 26.19 20.19 9.43
N LEU A 30 25.32 19.72 10.33
CA LEU A 30 24.72 20.59 11.33
C LEU A 30 25.80 21.12 12.26
N ASP A 31 26.11 22.41 12.16
CA ASP A 31 26.88 23.15 13.12
C ASP A 31 26.16 24.45 13.49
N THR A 32 26.35 24.87 14.72
CA THR A 32 25.77 26.13 15.21
C THR A 32 26.56 26.64 16.41
N THR A 33 26.55 27.95 16.57
CA THR A 33 27.16 28.62 17.73
C THR A 33 26.09 29.50 18.37
N PHE A 34 25.99 29.44 19.69
CA PHE A 34 25.06 30.27 20.44
C PHE A 34 25.68 30.73 21.77
N THR A 35 25.18 31.85 22.23
CA THR A 35 25.62 32.43 23.51
C THR A 35 24.66 32.02 24.62
N ILE A 36 25.19 31.57 25.75
CA ILE A 36 24.41 31.21 26.93
C ILE A 36 24.77 32.15 28.10
N SER A 37 23.75 32.58 28.82
CA SER A 37 23.91 33.32 30.08
C SER A 37 24.03 32.35 31.25
N SER A 38 24.33 32.88 32.43
CA SER A 38 24.23 32.13 33.66
C SER A 38 22.81 31.59 33.90
N GLY A 39 22.70 30.37 34.41
CA GLY A 39 21.45 29.64 34.60
C GLY A 39 21.10 28.74 33.42
N THR A 40 19.83 28.34 33.34
CA THR A 40 19.35 27.41 32.32
C THR A 40 18.97 28.15 31.04
N SER A 41 19.43 27.61 29.91
CA SER A 41 19.08 28.07 28.55
C SER A 41 18.52 26.91 27.75
N ASP A 42 17.32 27.07 27.20
CA ASP A 42 16.69 26.09 26.33
C ASP A 42 16.76 26.58 24.87
N ILE A 43 17.34 25.76 24.00
CA ILE A 43 17.58 26.09 22.60
C ILE A 43 16.90 25.04 21.75
N GLN A 44 16.17 25.49 20.73
CA GLN A 44 15.51 24.65 19.74
C GLN A 44 16.23 24.81 18.40
N ILE A 45 16.64 23.71 17.80
CA ILE A 45 17.21 23.66 16.47
C ILE A 45 16.20 22.97 15.53
N ASP A 46 15.77 23.69 14.52
CA ASP A 46 14.90 23.13 13.49
C ASP A 46 15.69 22.23 12.55
N LEU A 47 15.30 20.96 12.47
CA LEU A 47 15.90 19.98 11.58
C LEU A 47 15.15 19.87 10.23
N GLY A 48 14.22 20.79 9.94
CA GLY A 48 13.50 20.81 8.67
C GLY A 48 14.44 20.93 7.48
N GLY A 49 14.37 19.97 6.54
CA GLY A 49 15.22 19.88 5.37
C GLY A 49 16.64 19.36 5.61
N TYR A 50 16.91 18.83 6.80
CA TYR A 50 18.13 18.05 7.05
C TYR A 50 17.93 16.60 6.64
N SER A 51 19.00 15.99 6.13
CA SER A 51 19.13 14.53 5.93
C SER A 51 19.95 13.96 7.06
N LEU A 52 19.46 12.87 7.67
CA LEU A 52 20.22 12.08 8.64
C LEU A 52 20.92 10.95 7.89
N VAL A 53 22.26 10.97 7.88
CA VAL A 53 23.10 9.95 7.23
C VAL A 53 23.81 9.15 8.31
N LEU A 54 23.42 7.90 8.45
CA LEU A 54 23.98 7.00 9.46
C LEU A 54 24.98 6.03 8.80
N PRO A 55 26.00 5.57 9.54
CA PRO A 55 26.98 4.64 9.01
C PRO A 55 26.31 3.31 8.63
N SER A 56 26.69 2.75 7.47
CA SER A 56 26.25 1.44 7.03
C SER A 56 26.95 0.33 7.83
N ASN A 57 26.32 -0.86 7.89
CA ASN A 57 26.86 -2.09 8.49
C ASN A 57 27.11 -2.04 10.02
N VAL A 58 26.27 -1.33 10.75
CA VAL A 58 26.26 -1.36 12.23
C VAL A 58 24.87 -1.72 12.73
N ASP A 59 24.80 -2.66 13.67
CA ASP A 59 23.52 -3.15 14.23
C ASP A 59 22.78 -2.08 15.05
N THR A 60 23.53 -1.15 15.62
CA THR A 60 22.96 -0.07 16.43
C THR A 60 23.43 1.27 15.89
N GLN A 61 22.49 2.05 15.41
CA GLN A 61 22.73 3.39 14.93
C GLN A 61 22.87 4.37 16.09
N ARG A 62 23.85 5.26 16.00
CA ARG A 62 24.09 6.30 16.99
C ARG A 62 24.31 7.62 16.28
N VAL A 63 23.74 8.66 16.86
CA VAL A 63 24.02 10.06 16.49
C VAL A 63 24.95 10.62 17.55
N ASN A 64 26.08 11.14 17.12
CA ASN A 64 27.08 11.70 18.00
C ASN A 64 27.05 13.23 17.87
N TYR A 65 27.31 13.91 18.95
CA TYR A 65 27.48 15.37 18.93
C TYR A 65 28.82 15.79 19.53
N ILE A 66 29.32 16.91 19.03
CA ILE A 66 30.50 17.59 19.55
C ILE A 66 30.01 18.91 20.13
N SER A 67 30.43 19.20 21.34
CA SER A 67 30.20 20.50 21.95
C SER A 67 31.52 21.08 22.45
N ARG A 68 31.74 22.36 22.16
CA ARG A 68 32.88 23.14 22.66
C ARG A 68 32.34 24.39 23.30
N ILE A 69 32.89 24.71 24.49
CA ILE A 69 32.48 25.86 25.26
C ILE A 69 33.66 26.81 25.31
N SER A 70 33.44 28.05 24.96
CA SER A 70 34.41 29.15 25.00
C SER A 70 33.97 30.18 26.03
N LEU A 71 34.83 30.48 26.98
CA LEU A 71 34.61 31.55 27.92
C LEU A 71 35.29 32.83 27.42
N PRO A 72 34.79 34.04 27.74
CA PRO A 72 35.39 35.30 27.34
C PRO A 72 36.77 35.46 27.93
N SER A 73 37.71 35.90 27.13
CA SER A 73 39.11 36.08 27.50
C SER A 73 39.41 37.39 28.19
N ASP A 74 38.49 38.34 28.20
CA ASP A 74 38.62 39.72 28.67
C ASP A 74 37.98 39.97 30.03
N GLN A 75 37.48 38.91 30.68
CA GLN A 75 36.83 38.96 32.00
C GLN A 75 37.63 38.18 33.02
N GLU A 76 37.92 38.84 34.15
CA GLU A 76 38.39 38.10 35.33
C GLU A 76 37.24 37.31 35.93
N MET A 77 37.44 36.02 36.13
CA MET A 77 36.48 35.14 36.76
C MET A 77 37.11 34.29 37.86
N THR A 78 36.37 34.05 38.89
CA THR A 78 36.75 33.10 39.95
C THR A 78 35.93 31.81 39.73
N LEU A 79 36.64 30.72 39.45
CA LEU A 79 36.01 29.41 39.30
C LEU A 79 36.03 28.65 40.62
N SER A 80 34.93 28.04 40.95
CA SER A 80 34.76 27.12 42.08
C SER A 80 34.75 25.68 41.58
N LEU A 81 35.09 24.72 42.43
CA LEU A 81 35.03 23.29 42.07
C LEU A 81 33.61 22.75 41.84
N ILE A 82 32.61 23.53 42.20
CA ILE A 82 31.19 23.19 41.94
C ILE A 82 30.65 23.82 40.67
N ASP A 83 31.40 24.72 40.04
CA ASP A 83 30.97 25.36 38.79
C ASP A 83 31.03 24.36 37.63
N SER A 84 30.00 24.36 36.85
CA SER A 84 29.86 23.44 35.73
C SER A 84 29.04 24.04 34.60
N ILE A 85 29.23 23.52 33.41
CA ILE A 85 28.28 23.66 32.30
C ILE A 85 27.85 22.26 31.89
N SER A 86 26.56 21.99 31.94
CA SER A 86 25.99 20.73 31.49
C SER A 86 25.08 20.95 30.27
N ILE A 87 25.10 20.00 29.35
CA ILE A 87 24.28 20.03 28.16
C ILE A 87 23.49 18.74 28.07
N ALA A 88 22.17 18.87 28.08
CA ALA A 88 21.26 17.78 27.78
C ALA A 88 20.71 17.94 26.36
N VAL A 89 20.80 16.88 25.57
CA VAL A 89 20.34 16.87 24.19
C VAL A 89 19.17 15.91 24.09
N SER A 90 18.08 16.35 23.47
CA SER A 90 16.93 15.50 23.20
C SER A 90 16.41 15.71 21.80
N MET A 91 15.99 14.61 21.15
CA MET A 91 15.31 14.61 19.86
C MET A 91 13.92 14.03 20.04
N THR A 92 12.91 14.81 19.73
CA THR A 92 11.51 14.40 19.87
C THR A 92 10.74 14.64 18.58
N ASN A 93 9.75 13.81 18.32
CA ASN A 93 8.83 13.97 17.18
C ASN A 93 9.56 14.09 15.84
N MET A 94 10.53 13.23 15.59
CA MET A 94 11.18 13.17 14.28
C MET A 94 10.24 12.50 13.30
N VAL A 95 9.93 13.20 12.22
CA VAL A 95 9.17 12.69 11.08
C VAL A 95 10.07 12.78 9.85
N PHE A 96 10.27 11.68 9.19
CA PHE A 96 11.06 11.62 7.96
C PHE A 96 10.12 11.65 6.76
N SER A 97 10.46 12.42 5.75
CA SER A 97 9.76 12.40 4.46
C SER A 97 10.15 11.18 3.63
N SER A 98 11.35 10.65 3.83
CA SER A 98 11.81 9.40 3.22
C SER A 98 12.88 8.73 4.08
N VAL A 99 12.98 7.42 3.93
CA VAL A 99 14.01 6.58 4.56
C VAL A 99 14.63 5.69 3.49
N THR A 100 15.96 5.72 3.36
CA THR A 100 16.72 4.87 2.44
C THR A 100 17.64 3.96 3.25
N GLY A 101 17.61 2.67 2.96
CA GLY A 101 18.46 1.70 3.65
C GLY A 101 18.00 0.26 3.44
N GLN A 102 18.61 -0.63 4.20
CA GLN A 102 18.10 -1.99 4.40
C GLN A 102 17.02 -1.91 5.47
N ILE A 103 15.78 -2.17 5.07
CA ILE A 103 14.62 -2.04 5.96
C ILE A 103 14.14 -3.42 6.33
N ASN A 104 14.09 -3.70 7.64
CA ASN A 104 13.50 -4.94 8.12
C ASN A 104 12.06 -5.05 7.61
N PRO A 105 11.63 -6.24 7.14
CA PRO A 105 10.27 -6.44 6.67
C PRO A 105 9.25 -6.01 7.71
N VAL A 106 8.28 -5.23 7.25
CA VAL A 106 7.15 -4.77 8.05
C VAL A 106 5.86 -5.25 7.41
N THR A 107 5.03 -5.94 8.18
CA THR A 107 3.73 -6.40 7.71
C THR A 107 2.68 -5.31 7.91
N VAL A 108 1.99 -4.97 6.82
CA VAL A 108 0.87 -4.05 6.80
C VAL A 108 -0.40 -4.84 6.48
N THR A 109 -1.42 -4.73 7.32
CA THR A 109 -2.72 -5.35 7.06
C THR A 109 -3.46 -4.57 5.98
N ILE A 110 -4.01 -5.29 5.00
CA ILE A 110 -4.88 -4.73 3.98
C ILE A 110 -6.32 -4.87 4.49
N GLU A 111 -6.98 -3.75 4.68
CA GLU A 111 -8.38 -3.73 5.09
C GLU A 111 -9.25 -4.45 4.04
N PRO A 112 -10.27 -5.20 4.47
CA PRO A 112 -11.14 -5.92 3.56
C PRO A 112 -11.81 -4.98 2.55
N VAL A 113 -11.69 -5.31 1.27
CA VAL A 113 -12.40 -4.64 0.18
C VAL A 113 -13.51 -5.56 -0.29
N GLU A 114 -14.75 -5.09 -0.18
CA GLU A 114 -15.94 -5.81 -0.60
C GLU A 114 -16.49 -5.20 -1.90
N GLN A 115 -16.76 -6.05 -2.87
CA GLN A 115 -17.43 -5.70 -4.11
C GLN A 115 -18.72 -6.53 -4.22
N THR A 116 -19.85 -5.84 -4.27
CA THR A 116 -21.13 -6.46 -4.61
C THR A 116 -21.17 -6.78 -6.09
N ILE A 117 -21.68 -7.95 -6.43
CA ILE A 117 -21.87 -8.40 -7.80
C ILE A 117 -23.36 -8.34 -8.09
N ASP A 118 -23.76 -7.69 -9.18
CA ASP A 118 -25.12 -7.75 -9.64
C ASP A 118 -25.43 -9.20 -10.07
N ALA A 119 -26.64 -9.65 -9.75
CA ALA A 119 -27.06 -11.00 -10.10
C ALA A 119 -26.85 -11.28 -11.58
N LEU A 120 -26.26 -12.43 -11.89
CA LEU A 120 -26.21 -12.90 -13.28
C LEU A 120 -27.64 -13.08 -13.80
N PRO A 121 -27.90 -12.85 -15.09
CA PRO A 121 -29.21 -13.09 -15.69
C PRO A 121 -29.71 -14.51 -15.39
N GLU A 122 -31.00 -14.65 -15.06
CA GLU A 122 -31.61 -15.94 -14.75
C GLU A 122 -31.51 -16.95 -15.92
N GLU A 123 -31.40 -16.42 -17.15
CA GLU A 123 -31.20 -17.21 -18.39
C GLU A 123 -29.88 -18.00 -18.37
N LEU A 124 -28.92 -17.59 -17.53
CA LEU A 124 -27.65 -18.29 -17.34
C LEU A 124 -27.72 -19.34 -16.24
N ASP A 125 -28.89 -19.58 -15.64
CA ASP A 125 -29.07 -20.62 -14.64
C ASP A 125 -28.81 -22.01 -15.22
N GLY A 126 -27.92 -22.78 -14.57
CA GLY A 126 -27.50 -24.10 -15.07
C GLY A 126 -26.32 -24.07 -16.03
N PHE A 127 -25.73 -22.90 -16.28
CA PHE A 127 -24.51 -22.79 -17.09
C PHE A 127 -23.33 -22.40 -16.20
N ASP A 128 -22.25 -23.15 -16.27
CA ASP A 128 -20.98 -22.80 -15.65
C ASP A 128 -20.04 -22.19 -16.70
N PHE A 129 -19.32 -21.14 -16.33
CA PHE A 129 -18.26 -20.61 -17.15
C PHE A 129 -17.12 -21.62 -17.23
N GLU A 130 -16.71 -22.02 -18.42
CA GLU A 130 -15.57 -22.91 -18.64
C GLU A 130 -14.27 -22.25 -18.20
N SER A 131 -14.14 -20.94 -18.49
CA SER A 131 -12.97 -20.15 -18.13
C SER A 131 -13.36 -18.74 -17.72
N VAL A 132 -12.74 -18.26 -16.66
CA VAL A 132 -12.78 -16.85 -16.24
C VAL A 132 -11.35 -16.43 -16.00
N GLU A 133 -10.96 -15.32 -16.59
CA GLU A 133 -9.69 -14.67 -16.32
C GLU A 133 -9.92 -13.57 -15.28
N MET A 134 -9.22 -13.67 -14.16
CA MET A 134 -9.24 -12.64 -13.12
C MET A 134 -7.80 -12.23 -12.88
N VAL A 135 -7.53 -10.94 -13.08
CA VAL A 135 -6.18 -10.36 -12.97
C VAL A 135 -6.22 -9.23 -11.95
N LEU A 136 -5.22 -9.22 -11.06
CA LEU A 136 -4.93 -8.12 -10.17
C LEU A 136 -3.70 -7.38 -10.69
N ASP A 137 -3.87 -6.12 -11.08
CA ASP A 137 -2.78 -5.25 -11.50
C ASP A 137 -2.48 -4.25 -10.40
N PHE A 138 -1.22 -4.22 -9.96
CA PHE A 138 -0.76 -3.35 -8.89
C PHE A 138 0.09 -2.21 -9.42
N THR A 139 -0.05 -1.06 -8.79
CA THR A 139 0.83 0.10 -9.00
C THR A 139 1.42 0.49 -7.65
N SER A 140 2.74 0.53 -7.56
CA SER A 140 3.48 0.90 -6.36
C SER A 140 4.52 1.97 -6.67
N SER A 141 4.63 2.98 -5.82
CA SER A 141 5.75 3.93 -5.82
C SER A 141 6.87 3.53 -4.85
N ILE A 142 6.65 2.49 -4.06
CA ILE A 142 7.61 1.99 -3.06
C ILE A 142 8.80 1.33 -3.77
N ASP A 143 10.01 1.84 -3.55
CA ASP A 143 11.25 1.27 -4.08
C ASP A 143 11.85 0.24 -3.11
N LEU A 144 11.03 -0.74 -2.73
CA LEU A 144 11.36 -1.90 -1.90
C LEU A 144 10.57 -3.10 -2.36
N PRO A 145 11.05 -4.33 -2.14
CA PRO A 145 10.24 -5.53 -2.33
C PRO A 145 8.96 -5.48 -1.52
N VAL A 146 7.85 -5.77 -2.19
CA VAL A 146 6.53 -5.89 -1.58
C VAL A 146 6.00 -7.28 -1.87
N TYR A 147 5.78 -8.06 -0.81
CA TYR A 147 5.19 -9.38 -0.89
C TYR A 147 3.75 -9.30 -0.43
N LEU A 148 2.83 -9.65 -1.32
CA LEU A 148 1.40 -9.72 -1.02
C LEU A 148 1.02 -11.14 -0.61
N ASP A 149 0.13 -11.24 0.37
CA ASP A 149 -0.59 -12.44 0.74
C ASP A 149 -2.07 -12.09 0.87
N LEU A 150 -2.85 -12.46 -0.15
CA LEU A 150 -4.26 -12.10 -0.29
C LEU A 150 -5.14 -13.34 -0.28
N SER A 151 -6.31 -13.22 0.34
CA SER A 151 -7.40 -14.16 0.28
C SER A 151 -8.59 -13.48 -0.39
N ILE A 152 -9.04 -14.03 -1.52
CA ILE A 152 -10.20 -13.58 -2.28
C ILE A 152 -11.30 -14.59 -2.04
N THR A 153 -12.41 -14.16 -1.44
CA THR A 153 -13.54 -15.01 -1.12
C THR A 153 -14.78 -14.52 -1.84
N ALA A 154 -15.39 -15.39 -2.62
CA ALA A 154 -16.70 -15.19 -3.20
C ALA A 154 -17.77 -15.82 -2.29
N TYR A 155 -18.88 -15.13 -2.10
CA TYR A 155 -20.01 -15.57 -1.30
C TYR A 155 -21.30 -15.55 -2.11
N ASN A 156 -22.04 -16.65 -2.07
CA ASN A 156 -23.44 -16.68 -2.46
C ASN A 156 -24.28 -16.69 -1.18
N ASP A 157 -24.84 -15.54 -0.83
CA ASP A 157 -25.59 -15.37 0.41
C ASP A 157 -26.98 -16.08 0.36
N SER A 158 -27.46 -16.41 -0.86
CA SER A 158 -28.76 -17.05 -1.07
C SER A 158 -28.75 -18.55 -0.68
N ASN A 159 -27.65 -19.25 -0.95
CA ASN A 159 -27.50 -20.68 -0.65
C ASN A 159 -26.44 -20.97 0.44
N GLY A 160 -25.65 -19.96 0.82
CA GLY A 160 -24.59 -20.05 1.82
C GLY A 160 -23.27 -20.61 1.29
N ASP A 161 -23.10 -20.76 -0.02
CA ASP A 161 -21.86 -21.24 -0.62
C ASP A 161 -20.78 -20.17 -0.58
N SER A 162 -19.54 -20.63 -0.48
CA SER A 162 -18.38 -19.76 -0.58
C SER A 162 -17.19 -20.47 -1.21
N VAL A 163 -16.39 -19.73 -1.98
CA VAL A 163 -15.14 -20.20 -2.57
C VAL A 163 -14.03 -19.23 -2.22
N VAL A 164 -12.86 -19.77 -1.87
CA VAL A 164 -11.68 -18.99 -1.50
C VAL A 164 -10.54 -19.27 -2.45
N LYS A 165 -9.87 -18.22 -2.92
CA LYS A 165 -8.60 -18.29 -3.65
C LYS A 165 -7.55 -17.47 -2.91
N ASN A 166 -6.38 -18.05 -2.74
CA ASN A 166 -5.25 -17.40 -2.10
C ASN A 166 -4.21 -17.02 -3.15
N VAL A 167 -3.60 -15.85 -2.98
CA VAL A 167 -2.58 -15.28 -3.84
C VAL A 167 -1.41 -14.85 -2.97
N SER A 168 -0.23 -15.37 -3.27
CA SER A 168 1.03 -14.91 -2.69
C SER A 168 1.97 -14.51 -3.81
N GLN A 169 2.37 -13.25 -3.86
CA GLN A 169 3.14 -12.69 -4.97
C GLN A 169 4.10 -11.58 -4.52
N ASN A 170 5.30 -11.56 -5.12
CA ASN A 170 6.19 -10.42 -5.06
C ASN A 170 5.84 -9.44 -6.18
N ILE A 171 5.10 -8.40 -5.85
CA ILE A 171 4.60 -7.41 -6.83
C ILE A 171 5.65 -6.40 -7.29
N HIS A 172 6.79 -6.31 -6.61
CA HIS A 172 7.92 -5.51 -7.10
C HIS A 172 8.57 -6.16 -8.33
N ALA A 173 8.59 -7.50 -8.36
CA ALA A 173 9.14 -8.26 -9.49
C ALA A 173 8.11 -8.45 -10.61
N ASP A 174 6.85 -8.68 -10.25
CA ASP A 174 5.74 -8.90 -11.19
C ASP A 174 4.47 -8.24 -10.63
N PRO A 175 4.12 -7.06 -11.13
CA PRO A 175 2.99 -6.29 -10.62
C PRO A 175 1.62 -6.82 -11.07
N SER A 176 1.57 -7.81 -11.96
CA SER A 176 0.32 -8.38 -12.48
C SER A 176 0.16 -9.82 -12.02
N VAL A 177 -0.94 -10.11 -11.37
CA VAL A 177 -1.19 -11.43 -10.76
C VAL A 177 -2.47 -12.03 -11.32
N GLN A 178 -2.34 -13.17 -11.99
CA GLN A 178 -3.49 -13.94 -12.46
C GLN A 178 -4.01 -14.88 -11.36
N ILE A 179 -5.31 -14.83 -11.09
CA ILE A 179 -5.97 -15.68 -10.11
C ILE A 179 -6.29 -17.04 -10.74
N ALA A 180 -5.58 -18.07 -10.32
CA ALA A 180 -5.82 -19.42 -10.81
C ALA A 180 -7.19 -19.95 -10.34
N GLY A 181 -7.96 -20.53 -11.25
CA GLY A 181 -9.29 -21.10 -10.97
C GLY A 181 -10.34 -20.02 -10.65
N ALA A 182 -10.24 -18.86 -11.25
CA ALA A 182 -11.20 -17.77 -11.09
C ALA A 182 -12.63 -18.15 -11.49
N SER A 183 -12.82 -19.11 -12.43
CA SER A 183 -14.15 -19.62 -12.79
C SER A 183 -14.90 -20.21 -11.57
N GLU A 184 -14.21 -20.83 -10.64
CA GLU A 184 -14.85 -21.38 -9.44
C GLU A 184 -15.44 -20.26 -8.55
N LEU A 185 -14.83 -19.07 -8.50
CA LEU A 185 -15.35 -17.92 -7.77
C LEU A 185 -16.64 -17.39 -8.38
N ILE A 186 -16.77 -17.44 -9.70
CA ILE A 186 -17.92 -16.89 -10.43
C ILE A 186 -19.04 -17.93 -10.57
N ASN A 187 -18.69 -19.22 -10.70
CA ASN A 187 -19.67 -20.28 -10.91
C ASN A 187 -20.56 -20.57 -9.69
N ILE A 188 -20.15 -20.17 -8.49
CA ILE A 188 -21.06 -20.17 -7.33
C ILE A 188 -22.13 -19.07 -7.40
N ARG A 189 -22.10 -18.19 -8.41
CA ARG A 189 -22.97 -17.02 -8.54
C ARG A 189 -22.94 -16.13 -7.33
N PRO A 190 -21.78 -15.52 -7.06
CA PRO A 190 -21.59 -14.74 -5.86
C PRO A 190 -22.43 -13.47 -5.87
N ASP A 191 -23.01 -13.16 -4.70
CA ASP A 191 -23.62 -11.85 -4.43
C ASP A 191 -22.53 -10.81 -4.11
N ARG A 192 -21.37 -11.29 -3.61
CA ARG A 192 -20.24 -10.42 -3.26
C ARG A 192 -18.91 -11.16 -3.29
N ILE A 193 -17.86 -10.40 -3.56
CA ILE A 193 -16.47 -10.85 -3.47
C ILE A 193 -15.74 -9.98 -2.46
N ILE A 194 -15.01 -10.59 -1.54
CA ILE A 194 -14.21 -9.90 -0.54
C ILE A 194 -12.75 -10.28 -0.75
N ALA A 195 -11.90 -9.24 -0.92
CA ALA A 195 -10.45 -9.38 -0.90
C ALA A 195 -9.89 -8.84 0.42
N ARG A 196 -9.03 -9.61 1.08
CA ARG A 196 -8.36 -9.25 2.33
C ARG A 196 -6.98 -9.89 2.39
N GLY A 197 -6.08 -9.34 3.22
CA GLY A 197 -4.77 -9.92 3.38
C GLY A 197 -3.77 -9.01 4.04
N SER A 198 -2.52 -9.18 3.65
CA SER A 198 -1.41 -8.36 4.13
C SER A 198 -0.38 -8.12 3.04
N ALA A 199 0.39 -7.06 3.20
CA ALA A 199 1.58 -6.77 2.44
C ALA A 199 2.79 -6.76 3.39
N GLU A 200 3.84 -7.48 3.05
CA GLU A 200 5.14 -7.37 3.71
C GLU A 200 6.04 -6.48 2.86
N VAL A 201 6.49 -5.36 3.43
CA VAL A 201 7.32 -4.35 2.75
C VAL A 201 8.70 -4.33 3.36
N GLY A 202 9.72 -4.41 2.53
CA GLY A 202 11.12 -4.37 2.94
C GLY A 202 11.86 -5.68 2.71
N ASN A 203 13.18 -5.58 2.79
CA ASN A 203 14.10 -6.72 2.73
C ASN A 203 15.42 -6.32 3.38
N ILE A 204 15.98 -7.22 4.21
CA ILE A 204 17.28 -7.01 4.85
C ILE A 204 18.45 -7.19 3.87
N ASP A 205 18.22 -7.82 2.73
CA ASP A 205 19.28 -8.14 1.76
C ASP A 205 19.42 -7.09 0.65
N SER A 206 18.53 -6.10 0.61
CA SER A 206 18.53 -5.03 -0.39
C SER A 206 18.35 -3.65 0.22
N VAL A 207 18.98 -2.66 -0.40
CA VAL A 207 18.75 -1.24 -0.07
C VAL A 207 17.63 -0.73 -0.94
N GLY A 208 16.69 -0.03 -0.34
CA GLY A 208 15.61 0.65 -1.05
C GLY A 208 15.17 1.90 -0.32
N THR A 209 14.19 2.60 -0.87
CA THR A 209 13.67 3.85 -0.32
C THR A 209 12.16 3.74 -0.11
N VAL A 210 11.72 4.27 1.03
CA VAL A 210 10.29 4.51 1.31
C VAL A 210 10.10 5.98 1.63
N ALA A 211 9.15 6.60 0.98
CA ALA A 211 8.74 7.98 1.23
C ALA A 211 7.36 8.04 1.92
N SER A 212 7.09 9.12 2.63
CA SER A 212 5.81 9.33 3.34
C SER A 212 4.60 9.44 2.41
N GLU A 213 4.84 9.73 1.13
CA GLU A 213 3.83 9.84 0.07
C GLU A 213 3.71 8.58 -0.78
N ASP A 214 4.54 7.56 -0.51
CA ASP A 214 4.46 6.30 -1.24
C ASP A 214 3.12 5.61 -1.01
N SER A 215 2.66 4.98 -2.08
CA SER A 215 1.38 4.30 -2.12
C SER A 215 1.47 2.99 -2.87
N LEU A 216 0.57 2.10 -2.51
CA LEU A 216 0.29 0.87 -3.21
C LEU A 216 -1.19 0.86 -3.55
N SER A 217 -1.53 0.64 -4.80
CA SER A 217 -2.90 0.47 -5.26
C SER A 217 -3.01 -0.76 -6.16
N GLY A 218 -4.21 -1.35 -6.21
CA GLY A 218 -4.49 -2.49 -7.06
C GLY A 218 -5.83 -2.34 -7.76
N VAL A 219 -5.90 -2.85 -8.99
CA VAL A 219 -7.13 -2.94 -9.78
C VAL A 219 -7.38 -4.39 -10.11
N MET A 220 -8.59 -4.87 -9.82
CA MET A 220 -9.03 -6.21 -10.21
C MET A 220 -9.83 -6.11 -11.50
N SER A 221 -9.42 -6.90 -12.50
CA SER A 221 -10.12 -7.04 -13.77
C SER A 221 -10.65 -8.46 -13.89
N VAL A 222 -11.90 -8.60 -14.30
CA VAL A 222 -12.55 -9.89 -14.53
C VAL A 222 -12.99 -9.95 -15.99
N ARG A 223 -12.59 -10.99 -16.70
CA ARG A 223 -12.99 -11.28 -18.06
C ARG A 223 -13.59 -12.69 -18.12
N ALA A 224 -14.84 -12.79 -18.43
CA ALA A 224 -15.53 -14.06 -18.66
C ALA A 224 -15.86 -14.17 -20.16
N PRO A 225 -15.10 -14.94 -20.95
CA PRO A 225 -15.53 -15.28 -22.29
C PRO A 225 -16.80 -16.12 -22.20
N LEU A 226 -17.77 -15.89 -23.10
CA LEU A 226 -19.05 -16.61 -23.12
C LEU A 226 -18.87 -18.06 -23.63
N MET A 227 -18.02 -18.79 -22.90
CA MET A 227 -17.82 -20.25 -23.08
C MET A 227 -18.40 -20.93 -21.85
N PHE A 228 -19.44 -21.71 -22.06
CA PHE A 228 -20.18 -22.36 -21.00
C PHE A 228 -20.03 -23.87 -21.06
N ILE A 229 -19.96 -24.49 -19.89
CA ILE A 229 -20.19 -25.90 -19.71
C ILE A 229 -21.69 -26.06 -19.42
N VAL A 230 -22.36 -26.84 -20.24
CA VAL A 230 -23.80 -27.11 -20.10
C VAL A 230 -23.94 -28.46 -19.40
N ASP A 231 -24.57 -28.46 -18.22
CA ASP A 231 -24.88 -29.71 -17.55
C ASP A 231 -25.89 -30.55 -18.35
N ALA A 232 -25.72 -31.85 -18.33
CA ALA A 232 -26.63 -32.78 -19.01
C ALA A 232 -28.05 -32.65 -18.45
N GLY A 233 -28.92 -32.01 -19.20
CA GLY A 233 -30.32 -31.79 -18.78
C GLY A 233 -30.70 -30.32 -18.60
N ALA A 234 -29.78 -29.38 -18.82
CA ALA A 234 -30.12 -27.96 -18.85
C ALA A 234 -31.14 -27.69 -19.97
N VAL A 235 -32.22 -27.02 -19.66
CA VAL A 235 -33.31 -26.68 -20.60
C VAL A 235 -33.24 -25.15 -20.79
N ILE A 236 -32.87 -24.75 -21.98
CA ILE A 236 -32.98 -23.35 -22.41
C ILE A 236 -34.41 -23.12 -22.85
N SER A 237 -35.17 -22.35 -22.11
CA SER A 237 -36.52 -21.94 -22.51
C SER A 237 -36.47 -20.44 -22.87
N PRO A 238 -36.19 -20.11 -24.15
CA PRO A 238 -36.32 -18.71 -24.56
C PRO A 238 -37.76 -18.26 -24.40
N ASP A 239 -37.96 -17.01 -23.99
CA ASP A 239 -39.29 -16.41 -23.99
C ASP A 239 -39.93 -16.58 -25.37
N PRO A 240 -41.21 -16.99 -25.44
CA PRO A 240 -41.87 -17.19 -26.71
C PRO A 240 -41.94 -15.86 -27.44
N ALA A 241 -41.16 -15.73 -28.53
CA ALA A 241 -41.26 -14.59 -29.42
C ALA A 241 -42.55 -14.72 -30.23
N GLU A 242 -43.48 -13.82 -30.00
CA GLU A 242 -44.68 -13.73 -30.83
C GLU A 242 -44.27 -13.20 -32.22
N LEU A 243 -44.28 -14.06 -33.20
CA LEU A 243 -44.08 -13.67 -34.60
C LEU A 243 -45.39 -13.00 -35.11
N VAL A 244 -45.52 -11.70 -34.87
CA VAL A 244 -46.62 -10.90 -35.41
C VAL A 244 -46.21 -10.35 -36.77
N LYS A 245 -46.77 -10.85 -37.81
CA LYS A 245 -46.75 -10.20 -39.11
C LYS A 245 -47.87 -9.16 -39.16
N GLU A 246 -47.51 -7.86 -39.11
CA GLU A 246 -48.49 -6.81 -39.30
C GLU A 246 -49.19 -6.99 -40.66
N GLY A 247 -50.48 -7.32 -40.63
CA GLY A 247 -51.41 -7.13 -41.73
C GLY A 247 -51.81 -8.33 -42.59
N GLU A 248 -51.21 -9.53 -42.42
CA GLU A 248 -51.67 -10.72 -43.15
C GLU A 248 -51.47 -11.99 -42.31
N SER A 249 -52.46 -12.89 -42.30
CA SER A 249 -52.27 -14.24 -41.76
C SER A 249 -51.19 -14.95 -42.60
N LEU A 250 -50.22 -15.56 -41.89
CA LEU A 250 -49.33 -16.53 -42.53
C LEU A 250 -50.26 -17.67 -43.06
N GLY A 251 -50.65 -17.61 -44.33
CA GLY A 251 -51.30 -18.72 -45.00
C GLY A 251 -50.31 -19.87 -45.11
N ILE A 252 -50.17 -20.63 -44.08
CA ILE A 252 -49.44 -21.91 -44.08
C ILE A 252 -50.34 -22.91 -44.70
N PRO A 253 -50.00 -23.48 -45.90
CA PRO A 253 -50.80 -24.56 -46.49
C PRO A 253 -50.88 -25.75 -45.52
N ASP A 254 -52.02 -26.38 -45.42
CA ASP A 254 -52.26 -27.53 -44.52
C ASP A 254 -51.35 -28.74 -44.80
N ASP A 255 -50.58 -28.70 -45.91
CA ASP A 255 -49.66 -29.77 -46.35
C ASP A 255 -48.24 -29.62 -45.90
N ILE A 256 -47.86 -28.56 -45.08
CA ILE A 256 -46.50 -28.37 -44.58
C ILE A 256 -46.32 -29.18 -43.29
N MET A 257 -45.53 -30.27 -43.40
CA MET A 257 -45.26 -31.16 -42.26
C MET A 257 -44.04 -30.75 -41.43
N ASP A 258 -43.18 -29.84 -41.92
CA ASP A 258 -41.97 -29.39 -41.20
C ASP A 258 -41.70 -27.89 -41.44
N ILE A 259 -41.58 -27.14 -40.35
CA ILE A 259 -41.11 -25.73 -40.39
C ILE A 259 -39.79 -25.67 -39.62
N ALA A 260 -38.72 -25.29 -40.34
CA ALA A 260 -37.43 -25.01 -39.69
C ALA A 260 -37.29 -23.49 -39.48
N ILE A 261 -37.19 -23.06 -38.25
CA ILE A 261 -36.86 -21.67 -37.89
C ILE A 261 -35.36 -21.62 -37.64
N ILE A 262 -34.62 -20.85 -38.44
CA ILE A 262 -33.20 -20.61 -38.24
C ILE A 262 -33.10 -19.26 -37.55
N LEU A 263 -32.71 -19.29 -36.25
CA LEU A 263 -32.35 -18.10 -35.48
C LEU A 263 -30.85 -17.81 -35.69
N SER A 264 -30.54 -16.64 -36.24
CA SER A 264 -29.19 -16.13 -36.28
C SER A 264 -29.06 -15.07 -35.20
N ILE A 265 -28.25 -15.36 -34.16
CA ILE A 265 -27.97 -14.41 -33.06
C ILE A 265 -26.66 -13.71 -33.44
N ASP A 266 -26.76 -12.43 -33.78
CA ASP A 266 -25.59 -11.58 -34.02
C ASP A 266 -25.29 -10.82 -32.74
N ASN A 267 -24.26 -11.28 -32.04
CA ASN A 267 -23.80 -10.65 -30.80
C ASN A 267 -22.81 -9.54 -31.14
N GLN A 268 -23.25 -8.30 -31.14
CA GLN A 268 -22.39 -7.12 -31.16
C GLN A 268 -22.23 -6.59 -29.75
N TRP A 269 -21.11 -6.94 -29.12
CA TRP A 269 -20.64 -6.34 -27.89
C TRP A 269 -19.50 -5.37 -28.16
#